data_ff825e3038e480661e2c2f9925283784
#
_entry.id   ff825e3038e480661e2c2f9925283784
#
_cell.length_a   1.000
_cell.length_b   1.000
_cell.length_c   1.000
_cell.angle_alpha   90.00
_cell.angle_beta   90.00
_cell.angle_gamma   90.00
#
_symmetry.space_group_name_H-M   'P 1'
#
loop_
_entity.id
_entity.type
_entity.pdbx_description
1 polymer ?
#
loop_
_entity_poly.entity_id
_entity_poly.type
_entity_poly.pdbx_seq_one_letter_code
_entity_poly.pdbx_strand_id
1 'polypeptide(L)'
;MLHRLLSPALIGLALIYTSPAIADTLVLAQLSDRPKKDFKQLRPMAKYVASQLQSLGITRGEVRLFSELDELTEAVKNGEVHWVTETPYTASVLVHEGDAIPLVMKWKSRQKRYQTLIYTHKDSQLTSLGDLLGKRIAFEHNNSFSSYYLPRLLLHKQGISATKIEGFNAPRASDKINYLFSRNEKNNLLWVHKGLVEAGALNDGDWENKGRVPEELKSELRIIYRSEPYPRALELVSSKLSEERATALKKLLLSMTQESHGKLLSRYEKTDGFEVLTPEVPQLLEDIYATSRTWPE
;
A
#
# COMPACT_ATOMS: atom_id res chain seq x y z
N MET A 1 79.80 15.04 42.07
CA MET A 1 79.47 14.54 40.70
C MET A 1 78.04 14.13 40.68
N LEU A 2 77.18 14.95 40.10
CA LEU A 2 75.70 14.68 39.99
C LEU A 2 75.42 13.99 38.64
N HIS A 3 74.93 12.78 38.69
CA HIS A 3 74.37 12.10 37.51
C HIS A 3 72.86 12.42 37.42
N ARG A 4 72.49 13.20 36.38
CA ARG A 4 71.10 13.42 35.97
C ARG A 4 70.65 12.19 35.13
N LEU A 5 69.67 11.46 35.63
CA LEU A 5 68.95 10.45 34.86
C LEU A 5 67.87 11.15 34.02
N LEU A 6 67.98 11.04 32.70
CA LEU A 6 66.97 11.44 31.71
C LEU A 6 66.00 10.26 31.56
N SER A 7 64.71 10.49 31.95
CA SER A 7 63.63 9.56 31.62
C SER A 7 63.13 9.79 30.19
N PRO A 8 62.98 8.74 29.36
CA PRO A 8 62.33 8.87 28.06
C PRO A 8 60.81 8.96 28.22
N ALA A 9 60.21 10.04 27.72
CA ALA A 9 58.76 10.14 27.59
C ALA A 9 58.29 9.25 26.45
N LEU A 10 57.50 8.20 26.74
CA LEU A 10 56.76 7.41 25.79
C LEU A 10 55.57 8.23 25.26
N ILE A 11 55.68 8.71 24.00
CA ILE A 11 54.53 9.25 23.27
C ILE A 11 53.71 8.07 22.74
N GLY A 12 52.59 7.76 23.43
CA GLY A 12 51.62 6.77 22.96
C GLY A 12 50.85 7.29 21.75
N LEU A 13 51.12 6.75 20.58
CA LEU A 13 50.40 7.03 19.35
C LEU A 13 49.03 6.26 19.43
N ALA A 14 47.96 6.96 19.76
CA ALA A 14 46.61 6.39 19.75
C ALA A 14 46.18 6.17 18.28
N LEU A 15 46.25 4.92 17.81
CA LEU A 15 45.69 4.52 16.55
C LEU A 15 44.14 4.58 16.65
N ILE A 16 43.56 5.62 16.07
CA ILE A 16 42.11 5.71 15.88
C ILE A 16 41.75 4.66 14.80
N TYR A 17 41.29 3.51 15.23
CA TYR A 17 40.64 2.53 14.34
C TYR A 17 39.31 3.11 13.88
N THR A 18 39.31 3.76 12.71
CA THR A 18 38.06 4.02 11.99
C THR A 18 37.60 2.71 11.40
N SER A 19 36.66 2.03 12.08
CA SER A 19 35.95 0.91 11.45
C SER A 19 35.35 1.42 10.14
N PRO A 20 35.53 0.74 9.00
CA PRO A 20 34.83 1.11 7.78
C PRO A 20 33.34 1.09 8.08
N ALA A 21 32.67 2.21 7.92
CA ALA A 21 31.21 2.27 8.02
C ALA A 21 30.66 1.30 6.97
N ILE A 22 30.09 0.18 7.42
CA ILE A 22 29.38 -0.74 6.54
C ILE A 22 28.28 0.08 5.89
N ALA A 23 28.34 0.19 4.56
CA ALA A 23 27.39 0.98 3.78
C ALA A 23 25.98 0.37 3.96
N ASP A 24 25.14 1.04 4.73
CA ASP A 24 23.79 0.58 5.00
C ASP A 24 22.89 0.81 3.79
N THR A 25 22.12 -0.20 3.44
CA THR A 25 21.12 -0.15 2.37
C THR A 25 19.75 0.14 2.96
N LEU A 26 19.05 1.15 2.44
CA LEU A 26 17.64 1.38 2.74
C LEU A 26 16.80 0.60 1.72
N VAL A 27 16.04 -0.38 2.18
CA VAL A 27 15.17 -1.21 1.34
C VAL A 27 13.74 -0.69 1.41
N LEU A 28 13.23 -0.21 0.27
CA LEU A 28 11.82 0.14 0.05
C LEU A 28 11.09 -1.08 -0.51
N ALA A 29 9.95 -1.45 0.07
CA ALA A 29 9.16 -2.58 -0.39
C ALA A 29 7.70 -2.25 -0.69
N GLN A 30 7.07 -3.15 -1.46
CA GLN A 30 5.64 -3.13 -1.79
C GLN A 30 5.17 -4.53 -2.18
N LEU A 31 3.88 -4.85 -1.93
CA LEU A 31 3.19 -5.96 -2.60
C LEU A 31 2.93 -5.61 -4.07
N SER A 32 3.15 -6.55 -4.99
CA SER A 32 3.05 -6.27 -6.41
C SER A 32 2.64 -7.46 -7.26
N ASP A 33 1.58 -7.30 -8.03
CA ASP A 33 1.22 -8.21 -9.15
C ASP A 33 1.92 -7.82 -10.45
N ARG A 34 2.59 -6.66 -10.50
CA ARG A 34 3.20 -6.09 -11.72
C ARG A 34 4.65 -5.68 -11.48
N PRO A 35 5.52 -6.60 -11.04
CA PRO A 35 6.83 -6.29 -10.48
C PRO A 35 7.72 -5.44 -11.41
N LYS A 36 7.68 -5.68 -12.72
CA LYS A 36 8.47 -4.86 -13.68
C LYS A 36 8.04 -3.39 -13.70
N LYS A 37 6.75 -3.12 -13.59
CA LYS A 37 6.20 -1.76 -13.58
C LYS A 37 6.50 -1.08 -12.25
N ASP A 38 6.18 -1.75 -11.16
CA ASP A 38 6.25 -1.17 -9.82
C ASP A 38 7.72 -0.94 -9.42
N PHE A 39 8.64 -1.83 -9.78
CA PHE A 39 10.07 -1.60 -9.62
C PHE A 39 10.55 -0.32 -10.32
N LYS A 40 10.09 -0.07 -11.57
CA LYS A 40 10.44 1.16 -12.29
C LYS A 40 9.89 2.43 -11.63
N GLN A 41 8.76 2.32 -10.95
CA GLN A 41 8.11 3.43 -10.24
C GLN A 41 8.78 3.73 -8.90
N LEU A 42 9.17 2.71 -8.14
CA LEU A 42 9.70 2.82 -6.79
C LEU A 42 11.20 3.13 -6.76
N ARG A 43 11.99 2.53 -7.66
CA ARG A 43 13.46 2.62 -7.65
C ARG A 43 14.02 4.05 -7.63
N PRO A 44 13.50 5.03 -8.41
CA PRO A 44 14.01 6.40 -8.35
C PRO A 44 13.85 7.04 -6.97
N MET A 45 12.73 6.77 -6.29
CA MET A 45 12.46 7.28 -4.95
C MET A 45 13.39 6.66 -3.91
N ALA A 46 13.56 5.33 -3.91
CA ALA A 46 14.48 4.65 -3.02
C ALA A 46 15.92 5.19 -3.14
N LYS A 47 16.40 5.39 -4.38
CA LYS A 47 17.73 5.96 -4.64
C LYS A 47 17.86 7.41 -4.17
N TYR A 48 16.85 8.23 -4.43
CA TYR A 48 16.84 9.62 -4.01
C TYR A 48 16.87 9.74 -2.49
N VAL A 49 16.00 9.02 -1.78
CA VAL A 49 15.93 9.03 -0.32
C VAL A 49 17.27 8.60 0.28
N ALA A 50 17.87 7.51 -0.22
CA ALA A 50 19.19 7.07 0.25
C ALA A 50 20.27 8.16 0.06
N SER A 51 20.24 8.89 -1.07
CA SER A 51 21.18 9.97 -1.32
C SER A 51 21.04 11.17 -0.35
N GLN A 52 19.85 11.36 0.21
CA GLN A 52 19.57 12.41 1.20
C GLN A 52 19.90 11.99 2.64
N LEU A 53 20.05 10.70 2.89
CA LEU A 53 20.30 10.15 4.23
C LEU A 53 21.73 9.63 4.42
N GLN A 54 22.68 10.07 3.59
CA GLN A 54 24.08 9.64 3.64
C GLN A 54 24.78 9.99 4.97
N SER A 55 24.42 11.13 5.56
CA SER A 55 24.95 11.52 6.88
C SER A 55 24.54 10.55 8.00
N LEU A 56 23.50 9.74 7.77
CA LEU A 56 23.03 8.70 8.70
C LEU A 56 23.55 7.29 8.32
N GLY A 57 24.59 7.23 7.48
CA GLY A 57 25.20 5.98 7.05
C GLY A 57 24.47 5.23 5.94
N ILE A 58 23.33 5.74 5.43
CA ILE A 58 22.59 5.11 4.32
C ILE A 58 23.24 5.55 3.01
N THR A 59 23.84 4.60 2.29
CA THR A 59 24.55 4.87 1.03
C THR A 59 23.87 4.29 -0.19
N ARG A 60 22.97 3.33 -0.01
CA ARG A 60 22.21 2.67 -1.09
C ARG A 60 20.72 2.62 -0.81
N GLY A 61 19.93 2.86 -1.87
CA GLY A 61 18.49 2.65 -1.88
C GLY A 61 18.12 1.51 -2.83
N GLU A 62 17.47 0.48 -2.31
CA GLU A 62 17.02 -0.68 -3.06
C GLU A 62 15.51 -0.84 -3.00
N VAL A 63 14.96 -1.60 -3.95
CA VAL A 63 13.53 -1.95 -3.99
C VAL A 63 13.40 -3.45 -3.95
N ARG A 64 12.56 -3.94 -3.04
CA ARG A 64 12.15 -5.34 -2.97
C ARG A 64 10.64 -5.45 -3.13
N LEU A 65 10.17 -6.29 -4.03
CA LEU A 65 8.76 -6.51 -4.31
C LEU A 65 8.38 -7.92 -3.87
N PHE A 66 7.21 -8.04 -3.28
CA PHE A 66 6.68 -9.29 -2.77
C PHE A 66 5.37 -9.63 -3.48
N SER A 67 5.11 -10.91 -3.71
CA SER A 67 3.83 -11.41 -4.21
C SER A 67 2.88 -11.79 -3.07
N GLU A 68 3.43 -12.18 -1.92
CA GLU A 68 2.68 -12.66 -0.77
C GLU A 68 2.83 -11.70 0.42
N LEU A 69 1.70 -11.46 1.11
CA LEU A 69 1.65 -10.56 2.25
C LEU A 69 2.47 -11.09 3.44
N ASP A 70 2.42 -12.39 3.68
CA ASP A 70 3.14 -13.03 4.78
C ASP A 70 4.65 -12.88 4.63
N GLU A 71 5.18 -13.05 3.39
CA GLU A 71 6.61 -12.84 3.10
C GLU A 71 7.04 -11.38 3.35
N LEU A 72 6.21 -10.41 2.94
CA LEU A 72 6.48 -9.00 3.21
C LEU A 72 6.46 -8.72 4.71
N THR A 73 5.49 -9.28 5.43
CA THR A 73 5.31 -9.10 6.87
C THR A 73 6.53 -9.61 7.63
N GLU A 74 6.99 -10.83 7.35
CA GLU A 74 8.18 -11.41 7.95
C GLU A 74 9.44 -10.59 7.63
N ALA A 75 9.61 -10.15 6.38
CA ALA A 75 10.76 -9.33 5.98
C ALA A 75 10.79 -7.96 6.70
N VAL A 76 9.64 -7.35 6.95
CA VAL A 76 9.53 -6.11 7.74
C VAL A 76 9.87 -6.37 9.20
N LYS A 77 9.31 -7.41 9.80
CA LYS A 77 9.53 -7.82 11.18
C LYS A 77 11.00 -8.13 11.48
N ASN A 78 11.66 -8.80 10.54
CA ASN A 78 13.08 -9.16 10.65
C ASN A 78 14.03 -7.99 10.35
N GLY A 79 13.52 -6.84 9.88
CA GLY A 79 14.35 -5.69 9.50
C GLY A 79 15.09 -5.85 8.17
N GLU A 80 14.71 -6.81 7.33
CA GLU A 80 15.21 -6.98 5.96
C GLU A 80 14.61 -5.92 5.02
N VAL A 81 13.42 -5.42 5.37
CA VAL A 81 12.73 -4.30 4.75
C VAL A 81 12.66 -3.16 5.76
N HIS A 82 13.04 -1.96 5.34
CA HIS A 82 13.14 -0.80 6.22
C HIS A 82 11.98 0.18 6.03
N TRP A 83 11.43 0.25 4.83
CA TRP A 83 10.42 1.21 4.40
C TRP A 83 9.42 0.53 3.45
N VAL A 84 8.12 0.73 3.69
CA VAL A 84 7.04 0.13 2.90
C VAL A 84 6.07 1.20 2.46
N THR A 85 5.56 1.07 1.23
CA THR A 85 4.50 1.91 0.69
C THR A 85 3.29 1.05 0.36
N GLU A 86 2.17 1.22 1.10
CA GLU A 86 1.03 0.31 0.99
C GLU A 86 -0.34 0.98 1.21
N THR A 87 -1.38 0.24 0.83
CA THR A 87 -2.77 0.60 1.09
C THR A 87 -3.18 0.24 2.53
N PRO A 88 -4.30 0.79 3.07
CA PRO A 88 -4.65 0.62 4.47
C PRO A 88 -4.79 -0.84 4.95
N TYR A 89 -5.26 -1.77 4.12
CA TYR A 89 -5.34 -3.18 4.52
C TYR A 89 -3.97 -3.79 4.78
N THR A 90 -3.09 -3.75 3.80
CA THR A 90 -1.71 -4.25 3.96
C THR A 90 -1.01 -3.52 5.10
N ALA A 91 -1.19 -2.19 5.22
CA ALA A 91 -0.63 -1.42 6.31
C ALA A 91 -1.12 -1.92 7.68
N SER A 92 -2.41 -2.26 7.83
CA SER A 92 -2.95 -2.78 9.08
C SER A 92 -2.32 -4.11 9.49
N VAL A 93 -2.11 -5.03 8.54
CA VAL A 93 -1.43 -6.30 8.79
C VAL A 93 0.03 -6.07 9.18
N LEU A 94 0.74 -5.22 8.45
CA LEU A 94 2.15 -4.90 8.75
C LEU A 94 2.32 -4.26 10.14
N VAL A 95 1.38 -3.44 10.58
CA VAL A 95 1.41 -2.85 11.94
C VAL A 95 1.24 -3.92 13.02
N HIS A 96 0.28 -4.83 12.85
CA HIS A 96 -0.06 -5.80 13.89
C HIS A 96 0.82 -7.05 13.91
N GLU A 97 1.29 -7.49 12.77
CA GLU A 97 2.06 -8.74 12.64
C GLU A 97 3.53 -8.52 12.26
N GLY A 98 3.82 -7.42 11.58
CA GLY A 98 5.16 -7.08 11.07
C GLY A 98 5.92 -6.06 11.91
N ASP A 99 5.38 -5.61 13.04
CA ASP A 99 5.97 -4.56 13.88
C ASP A 99 6.28 -3.27 13.09
N ALA A 100 5.48 -2.95 12.08
CA ALA A 100 5.67 -1.74 11.29
C ALA A 100 5.06 -0.51 11.99
N ILE A 101 5.68 0.64 11.78
CA ILE A 101 5.25 1.92 12.32
C ILE A 101 4.75 2.81 11.17
N PRO A 102 3.48 3.24 11.16
CA PRO A 102 2.98 4.20 10.18
C PRO A 102 3.73 5.53 10.29
N LEU A 103 4.18 6.06 9.16
CA LEU A 103 5.06 7.23 9.13
C LEU A 103 4.34 8.50 8.64
N VAL A 104 3.76 8.40 7.44
CA VAL A 104 3.00 9.48 6.78
C VAL A 104 1.92 8.90 5.87
N MET A 105 0.90 9.70 5.54
CA MET A 105 -0.03 9.40 4.46
C MET A 105 0.54 9.86 3.12
N LYS A 106 0.29 9.08 2.06
CA LYS A 106 0.73 9.36 0.68
C LYS A 106 -0.45 9.63 -0.23
N TRP A 107 -0.37 10.68 -1.05
CA TRP A 107 -1.36 11.03 -2.07
C TRP A 107 -1.09 10.27 -3.38
N LYS A 108 -1.30 8.97 -3.34
CA LYS A 108 -1.07 8.08 -4.48
C LYS A 108 -2.08 8.33 -5.60
N SER A 109 -1.63 8.33 -6.84
CA SER A 109 -2.46 8.61 -8.02
C SER A 109 -3.21 9.94 -7.94
N ARG A 110 -2.60 10.94 -7.30
CA ARG A 110 -3.12 12.29 -7.05
C ARG A 110 -4.34 12.34 -6.12
N GLN A 111 -4.56 11.28 -5.34
CA GLN A 111 -5.64 11.23 -4.36
C GLN A 111 -5.08 11.16 -2.95
N LYS A 112 -5.55 12.05 -2.06
CA LYS A 112 -5.31 11.96 -0.61
C LYS A 112 -6.10 10.82 0.00
N ARG A 113 -7.36 10.76 -0.38
CA ARG A 113 -8.36 9.78 0.04
C ARG A 113 -9.08 9.27 -1.19
N TYR A 114 -9.67 8.11 -1.09
CA TYR A 114 -10.47 7.50 -2.14
C TYR A 114 -11.60 6.66 -1.56
N GLN A 115 -12.55 6.34 -2.41
CA GLN A 115 -13.73 5.56 -2.06
C GLN A 115 -13.77 4.30 -2.90
N THR A 116 -14.36 3.21 -2.39
CA THR A 116 -14.78 2.13 -3.25
C THR A 116 -16.15 2.44 -3.82
N LEU A 117 -16.33 2.07 -5.08
CA LEU A 117 -17.60 2.11 -5.78
C LEU A 117 -17.98 0.68 -6.11
N ILE A 118 -19.24 0.32 -5.83
CA ILE A 118 -19.86 -0.90 -6.35
C ILE A 118 -20.83 -0.47 -7.43
N TYR A 119 -20.68 -1.02 -8.61
CA TYR A 119 -21.45 -0.66 -9.80
C TYR A 119 -22.01 -1.89 -10.49
N THR A 120 -23.05 -1.66 -11.28
CA THR A 120 -23.76 -2.66 -12.08
C THR A 120 -24.05 -2.12 -13.47
N HIS A 121 -24.59 -2.95 -14.37
CA HIS A 121 -25.09 -2.46 -15.66
C HIS A 121 -26.28 -1.51 -15.44
N LYS A 122 -26.41 -0.47 -16.26
CA LYS A 122 -27.45 0.57 -16.11
C LYS A 122 -28.89 -0.01 -16.07
N ASP A 123 -29.15 -1.06 -16.87
CA ASP A 123 -30.46 -1.70 -16.99
C ASP A 123 -30.73 -2.76 -15.90
N SER A 124 -29.79 -2.97 -14.99
CA SER A 124 -29.91 -3.89 -13.87
C SER A 124 -30.95 -3.39 -12.86
N GLN A 125 -31.65 -4.32 -12.21
CA GLN A 125 -32.59 -4.00 -11.12
C GLN A 125 -31.91 -3.88 -9.75
N LEU A 126 -30.58 -4.10 -9.66
CA LEU A 126 -29.82 -4.00 -8.41
C LEU A 126 -29.68 -2.54 -8.00
N THR A 127 -30.11 -2.19 -6.80
CA THR A 127 -30.11 -0.80 -6.28
C THR A 127 -29.34 -0.64 -4.97
N SER A 128 -29.06 -1.77 -4.29
CA SER A 128 -28.42 -1.81 -2.99
C SER A 128 -27.43 -2.97 -2.87
N LEU A 129 -26.65 -3.01 -1.78
CA LEU A 129 -25.77 -4.14 -1.47
C LEU A 129 -26.57 -5.41 -1.17
N GLY A 130 -27.76 -5.30 -0.57
CA GLY A 130 -28.62 -6.43 -0.26
C GLY A 130 -29.11 -7.18 -1.51
N ASP A 131 -29.30 -6.47 -2.63
CA ASP A 131 -29.73 -7.06 -3.90
C ASP A 131 -28.68 -7.97 -4.53
N LEU A 132 -27.42 -7.92 -4.02
CA LEU A 132 -26.31 -8.75 -4.49
C LEU A 132 -26.35 -10.19 -3.94
N LEU A 133 -27.23 -10.53 -3.00
CA LEU A 133 -27.38 -11.90 -2.51
C LEU A 133 -27.70 -12.85 -3.67
N GLY A 134 -26.99 -13.97 -3.74
CA GLY A 134 -27.07 -14.92 -4.85
C GLY A 134 -26.48 -14.46 -6.18
N LYS A 135 -26.00 -13.23 -6.27
CA LYS A 135 -25.40 -12.65 -7.48
C LYS A 135 -23.88 -12.82 -7.50
N ARG A 136 -23.28 -12.59 -8.68
CA ARG A 136 -21.85 -12.59 -8.85
C ARG A 136 -21.32 -11.15 -8.84
N ILE A 137 -20.17 -10.96 -8.19
CA ILE A 137 -19.42 -9.72 -8.22
C ILE A 137 -17.99 -9.97 -8.68
N ALA A 138 -17.47 -9.11 -9.53
CA ALA A 138 -16.06 -9.11 -9.91
C ALA A 138 -15.24 -8.25 -8.96
N PHE A 139 -14.22 -8.86 -8.34
CA PHE A 139 -13.16 -8.17 -7.60
C PHE A 139 -11.84 -8.23 -8.37
N GLU A 140 -10.90 -7.33 -8.06
CA GLU A 140 -9.64 -7.26 -8.78
C GLU A 140 -8.72 -8.45 -8.43
N HIS A 141 -8.20 -8.48 -7.22
CA HIS A 141 -7.35 -9.53 -6.62
C HIS A 141 -7.38 -9.40 -5.10
N ASN A 142 -6.87 -10.40 -4.39
CA ASN A 142 -6.92 -10.48 -2.91
C ASN A 142 -6.17 -9.35 -2.17
N ASN A 143 -5.17 -8.71 -2.81
CA ASN A 143 -4.42 -7.61 -2.23
C ASN A 143 -5.00 -6.22 -2.57
N SER A 144 -6.12 -6.15 -3.31
CA SER A 144 -6.74 -4.87 -3.65
C SER A 144 -7.58 -4.34 -2.50
N PHE A 145 -7.21 -3.17 -1.95
CA PHE A 145 -7.99 -2.56 -0.90
C PHE A 145 -9.36 -2.08 -1.39
N SER A 146 -9.40 -1.26 -2.46
CA SER A 146 -10.66 -0.65 -2.93
C SER A 146 -11.53 -1.56 -3.80
N SER A 147 -10.95 -2.60 -4.41
CA SER A 147 -11.67 -3.48 -5.33
C SER A 147 -11.80 -4.92 -4.81
N TYR A 148 -11.49 -5.18 -3.54
CA TYR A 148 -11.73 -6.45 -2.87
C TYR A 148 -11.95 -6.29 -1.37
N TYR A 149 -10.92 -5.81 -0.64
CA TYR A 149 -11.00 -5.78 0.83
C TYR A 149 -12.14 -4.87 1.31
N LEU A 150 -12.14 -3.61 0.89
CA LEU A 150 -13.12 -2.63 1.34
C LEU A 150 -14.56 -2.99 0.94
N PRO A 151 -14.87 -3.46 -0.29
CA PRO A 151 -16.18 -4.01 -0.61
C PRO A 151 -16.61 -5.14 0.34
N ARG A 152 -15.72 -6.10 0.65
CA ARG A 152 -16.02 -7.18 1.58
C ARG A 152 -16.29 -6.69 2.99
N LEU A 153 -15.47 -5.73 3.47
CA LEU A 153 -15.67 -5.07 4.77
C LEU A 153 -17.08 -4.44 4.87
N LEU A 154 -17.50 -3.74 3.83
CA LEU A 154 -18.79 -3.07 3.78
C LEU A 154 -19.96 -4.08 3.77
N LEU A 155 -19.83 -5.16 3.02
CA LEU A 155 -20.79 -6.26 3.01
C LEU A 155 -20.88 -6.92 4.39
N HIS A 156 -19.74 -7.24 4.99
CA HIS A 156 -19.68 -7.85 6.31
C HIS A 156 -20.33 -6.98 7.39
N LYS A 157 -20.10 -5.66 7.38
CA LYS A 157 -20.75 -4.70 8.30
C LYS A 157 -22.29 -4.68 8.16
N GLN A 158 -22.82 -5.12 7.04
CA GLN A 158 -24.26 -5.28 6.80
C GLN A 158 -24.76 -6.71 7.03
N GLY A 159 -23.92 -7.60 7.57
CA GLY A 159 -24.27 -9.00 7.79
C GLY A 159 -24.32 -9.84 6.50
N ILE A 160 -23.79 -9.33 5.39
CA ILE A 160 -23.80 -10.01 4.09
C ILE A 160 -22.46 -10.74 3.90
N SER A 161 -22.55 -12.07 3.79
CA SER A 161 -21.38 -12.92 3.51
C SER A 161 -21.07 -13.00 2.02
N ALA A 162 -19.78 -13.19 1.69
CA ALA A 162 -19.34 -13.40 0.32
C ALA A 162 -18.47 -14.67 0.24
N THR A 163 -18.60 -15.43 -0.83
CA THR A 163 -17.84 -16.66 -1.08
C THR A 163 -17.20 -16.63 -2.47
N LYS A 164 -15.97 -17.14 -2.58
CA LYS A 164 -15.29 -17.26 -3.85
C LYS A 164 -15.88 -18.41 -4.66
N ILE A 165 -16.02 -18.21 -5.96
CA ILE A 165 -16.37 -19.25 -6.93
C ILE A 165 -15.27 -19.35 -8.00
N GLU A 166 -15.10 -20.57 -8.55
CA GLU A 166 -13.96 -20.84 -9.45
C GLU A 166 -14.22 -20.50 -10.93
N GLY A 167 -15.41 -20.00 -11.26
CA GLY A 167 -15.72 -19.61 -12.64
C GLY A 167 -17.16 -19.18 -12.84
N PHE A 168 -17.49 -18.66 -14.01
CA PHE A 168 -18.82 -18.14 -14.32
C PHE A 168 -19.92 -19.21 -14.28
N ASN A 169 -19.58 -20.48 -14.52
CA ASN A 169 -20.51 -21.61 -14.53
C ASN A 169 -20.51 -22.39 -13.19
N ALA A 170 -19.73 -21.97 -12.21
CA ALA A 170 -19.70 -22.61 -10.91
C ALA A 170 -21.05 -22.45 -10.18
N PRO A 171 -21.46 -23.43 -9.36
CA PRO A 171 -22.63 -23.30 -8.50
C PRO A 171 -22.58 -22.05 -7.64
N ARG A 172 -23.73 -21.40 -7.45
CA ARG A 172 -23.84 -20.18 -6.67
C ARG A 172 -24.58 -20.44 -5.36
N ALA A 173 -24.04 -19.92 -4.28
CA ALA A 173 -24.75 -19.83 -3.02
C ALA A 173 -25.85 -18.75 -3.15
N SER A 174 -27.08 -19.09 -2.79
CA SER A 174 -28.23 -18.16 -2.86
C SER A 174 -28.26 -17.17 -1.71
N ASP A 175 -27.67 -17.53 -0.58
CA ASP A 175 -27.62 -16.79 0.69
C ASP A 175 -26.31 -15.96 0.86
N LYS A 176 -25.41 -15.99 -0.14
CA LYS A 176 -24.13 -15.27 -0.14
C LYS A 176 -23.94 -14.54 -1.46
N ILE A 177 -23.05 -13.55 -1.44
CA ILE A 177 -22.51 -12.97 -2.68
C ILE A 177 -21.43 -13.89 -3.21
N ASN A 178 -21.48 -14.19 -4.50
CA ASN A 178 -20.53 -15.07 -5.17
C ASN A 178 -19.48 -14.22 -5.89
N TYR A 179 -18.21 -14.29 -5.52
CA TYR A 179 -17.20 -13.43 -6.16
C TYR A 179 -16.16 -14.19 -6.97
N LEU A 180 -15.63 -13.51 -7.97
CA LEU A 180 -14.53 -13.97 -8.81
C LEU A 180 -13.44 -12.88 -8.87
N PHE A 181 -12.18 -13.30 -9.00
CA PHE A 181 -11.08 -12.39 -9.27
C PHE A 181 -10.86 -12.21 -10.78
N SER A 182 -10.97 -10.99 -11.24
CA SER A 182 -10.76 -10.61 -12.64
C SER A 182 -9.31 -10.26 -12.97
N ARG A 183 -8.47 -10.13 -11.95
CA ARG A 183 -7.05 -9.75 -11.98
C ARG A 183 -6.76 -8.28 -12.30
N ASN A 184 -7.71 -7.52 -12.81
CA ASN A 184 -7.55 -6.08 -12.99
C ASN A 184 -8.91 -5.38 -13.13
N GLU A 185 -8.96 -4.10 -12.80
CA GLU A 185 -10.18 -3.30 -12.79
C GLU A 185 -10.83 -3.16 -14.18
N LYS A 186 -10.04 -3.18 -15.26
CA LYS A 186 -10.59 -3.16 -16.61
C LYS A 186 -11.42 -4.42 -16.90
N ASN A 187 -10.98 -5.57 -16.42
CA ASN A 187 -11.77 -6.80 -16.54
C ASN A 187 -13.04 -6.73 -15.69
N ASN A 188 -12.99 -6.16 -14.46
CA ASN A 188 -14.21 -5.93 -13.67
C ASN A 188 -15.26 -5.18 -14.49
N LEU A 189 -14.87 -4.07 -15.12
CA LEU A 189 -15.75 -3.25 -15.94
C LEU A 189 -16.33 -4.04 -17.13
N LEU A 190 -15.46 -4.74 -17.87
CA LEU A 190 -15.86 -5.53 -19.04
C LEU A 190 -16.79 -6.69 -18.67
N TRP A 191 -16.56 -7.35 -17.53
CA TRP A 191 -17.40 -8.47 -17.10
C TRP A 191 -18.81 -8.01 -16.74
N VAL A 192 -18.94 -6.86 -16.08
CA VAL A 192 -20.26 -6.28 -15.81
C VAL A 192 -20.94 -5.82 -17.09
N HIS A 193 -20.23 -5.09 -17.96
CA HIS A 193 -20.77 -4.63 -19.24
C HIS A 193 -21.23 -5.79 -20.14
N LYS A 194 -20.52 -6.92 -20.13
CA LYS A 194 -20.89 -8.13 -20.90
C LYS A 194 -21.90 -9.04 -20.20
N GLY A 195 -22.36 -8.70 -18.99
CA GLY A 195 -23.30 -9.51 -18.23
C GLY A 195 -22.72 -10.83 -17.72
N LEU A 196 -21.38 -10.97 -17.66
CA LEU A 196 -20.72 -12.16 -17.10
C LEU A 196 -20.85 -12.21 -15.59
N VAL A 197 -20.91 -11.05 -14.93
CA VAL A 197 -21.21 -10.85 -13.52
C VAL A 197 -22.21 -9.71 -13.38
N GLU A 198 -22.96 -9.71 -12.27
CA GLU A 198 -24.01 -8.73 -12.04
C GLU A 198 -23.48 -7.41 -11.48
N ALA A 199 -22.30 -7.42 -10.82
CA ALA A 199 -21.69 -6.22 -10.26
C ALA A 199 -20.15 -6.27 -10.32
N GLY A 200 -19.53 -5.12 -10.10
CA GLY A 200 -18.07 -4.98 -9.97
C GLY A 200 -17.72 -3.92 -8.95
N ALA A 201 -16.46 -3.89 -8.53
CA ALA A 201 -15.92 -2.89 -7.63
C ALA A 201 -14.65 -2.25 -8.20
N LEU A 202 -14.50 -0.92 -7.96
CA LEU A 202 -13.28 -0.16 -8.26
C LEU A 202 -13.24 1.11 -7.42
N ASN A 203 -12.14 1.85 -7.48
CA ASN A 203 -12.04 3.13 -6.78
C ASN A 203 -12.60 4.31 -7.61
N ASP A 204 -13.02 5.36 -6.90
CA ASP A 204 -13.58 6.57 -7.49
C ASP A 204 -12.61 7.31 -8.44
N GLY A 205 -11.32 7.33 -8.14
CA GLY A 205 -10.33 7.96 -9.02
C GLY A 205 -10.16 7.26 -10.36
N ASP A 206 -10.24 5.93 -10.39
CA ASP A 206 -10.24 5.17 -11.65
C ASP A 206 -11.57 5.31 -12.39
N TRP A 207 -12.71 5.39 -11.68
CA TRP A 207 -14.01 5.67 -12.26
C TRP A 207 -14.06 7.02 -13.00
N GLU A 208 -13.44 8.05 -12.46
CA GLU A 208 -13.39 9.38 -13.09
C GLU A 208 -12.28 9.51 -14.14
N ASN A 209 -11.39 8.55 -14.25
CA ASN A 209 -10.29 8.57 -15.20
C ASN A 209 -10.73 8.00 -16.56
N LYS A 210 -10.97 8.86 -17.56
CA LYS A 210 -11.38 8.46 -18.92
C LYS A 210 -10.43 7.45 -19.60
N GLY A 211 -9.16 7.41 -19.22
CA GLY A 211 -8.20 6.42 -19.70
C GLY A 211 -8.36 5.04 -19.04
N ARG A 212 -9.09 4.96 -17.92
CA ARG A 212 -9.43 3.73 -17.20
C ARG A 212 -10.85 3.29 -17.52
N VAL A 213 -11.80 4.20 -17.41
CA VAL A 213 -13.22 3.99 -17.69
C VAL A 213 -13.62 4.95 -18.84
N PRO A 214 -13.56 4.50 -20.11
CA PRO A 214 -14.03 5.28 -21.25
C PRO A 214 -15.49 5.71 -21.07
N GLU A 215 -15.85 6.88 -21.60
CA GLU A 215 -17.18 7.45 -21.40
C GLU A 215 -18.29 6.56 -21.97
N GLU A 216 -18.02 5.89 -23.09
CA GLU A 216 -18.96 4.94 -23.72
C GLU A 216 -19.26 3.76 -22.79
N LEU A 217 -18.24 3.26 -22.10
CA LEU A 217 -18.42 2.18 -21.12
C LEU A 217 -19.07 2.69 -19.84
N LYS A 218 -18.70 3.90 -19.37
CA LYS A 218 -19.25 4.53 -18.19
C LYS A 218 -20.76 4.77 -18.31
N SER A 219 -21.23 5.15 -19.51
CA SER A 219 -22.65 5.39 -19.79
C SER A 219 -23.52 4.12 -19.72
N GLU A 220 -22.91 2.94 -19.82
CA GLU A 220 -23.61 1.64 -19.69
C GLU A 220 -23.61 1.08 -18.26
N LEU A 221 -22.98 1.80 -17.31
CA LEU A 221 -22.83 1.35 -15.94
C LEU A 221 -23.48 2.35 -14.97
N ARG A 222 -23.89 1.84 -13.79
CA ARG A 222 -24.50 2.64 -12.74
C ARG A 222 -23.91 2.25 -11.37
N ILE A 223 -23.50 3.25 -10.59
CA ILE A 223 -23.06 3.06 -9.21
C ILE A 223 -24.30 2.74 -8.34
N ILE A 224 -24.21 1.67 -7.56
CA ILE A 224 -25.24 1.30 -6.58
C ILE A 224 -24.78 1.51 -5.14
N TYR A 225 -23.46 1.68 -4.93
CA TYR A 225 -22.91 1.98 -3.60
C TYR A 225 -21.61 2.75 -3.71
N ARG A 226 -21.39 3.66 -2.76
CA ARG A 226 -20.16 4.43 -2.57
C ARG A 226 -19.79 4.39 -1.09
N SER A 227 -18.54 4.06 -0.77
CA SER A 227 -18.05 4.05 0.62
C SER A 227 -17.78 5.46 1.14
N GLU A 228 -17.58 5.55 2.45
CA GLU A 228 -16.84 6.68 3.03
C GLU A 228 -15.40 6.73 2.48
N PRO A 229 -14.75 7.91 2.52
CA PRO A 229 -13.38 8.06 2.05
C PRO A 229 -12.36 7.47 3.01
N TYR A 230 -11.40 6.71 2.48
CA TYR A 230 -10.28 6.11 3.19
C TYR A 230 -8.94 6.73 2.75
N PRO A 231 -7.89 6.76 3.57
CA PRO A 231 -6.54 7.14 3.14
C PRO A 231 -6.12 6.38 1.88
N ARG A 232 -5.52 7.07 0.91
CA ARG A 232 -5.16 6.43 -0.37
C ARG A 232 -4.02 5.44 -0.25
N ALA A 233 -3.00 5.81 0.51
CA ALA A 233 -1.86 4.96 0.84
C ALA A 233 -1.13 5.50 2.07
N LEU A 234 -0.30 4.66 2.66
CA LEU A 234 0.57 5.00 3.78
C LEU A 234 2.02 4.62 3.44
N GLU A 235 2.94 5.38 4.02
CA GLU A 235 4.32 4.99 4.15
C GLU A 235 4.55 4.48 5.57
N LEU A 236 5.19 3.33 5.70
CA LEU A 236 5.48 2.69 6.99
C LEU A 236 6.99 2.40 7.08
N VAL A 237 7.49 2.28 8.28
CA VAL A 237 8.85 1.80 8.53
C VAL A 237 8.84 0.59 9.45
N SER A 238 9.83 -0.30 9.29
CA SER A 238 10.08 -1.36 10.26
C SER A 238 10.49 -0.76 11.61
N SER A 239 10.04 -1.33 12.72
CA SER A 239 10.50 -0.97 14.07
C SER A 239 12.02 -1.21 14.26
N LYS A 240 12.65 -1.95 13.36
CA LYS A 240 14.12 -2.18 13.36
C LYS A 240 14.90 -1.02 12.72
N LEU A 241 14.25 -0.12 12.00
CA LEU A 241 14.89 1.11 11.54
C LEU A 241 15.07 2.05 12.73
N SER A 242 16.29 2.61 12.93
CA SER A 242 16.52 3.52 14.05
C SER A 242 15.58 4.73 14.01
N GLU A 243 15.19 5.23 15.18
CA GLU A 243 14.31 6.40 15.31
C GLU A 243 14.85 7.64 14.58
N GLU A 244 16.17 7.84 14.63
CA GLU A 244 16.84 8.94 13.91
C GLU A 244 16.61 8.82 12.39
N ARG A 245 16.81 7.63 11.81
CA ARG A 245 16.60 7.36 10.38
C ARG A 245 15.12 7.48 9.99
N ALA A 246 14.21 6.94 10.82
CA ALA A 246 12.77 7.05 10.61
C ALA A 246 12.31 8.51 10.64
N THR A 247 12.79 9.29 11.60
CA THR A 247 12.49 10.73 11.73
C THR A 247 13.02 11.52 10.54
N ALA A 248 14.24 11.24 10.08
CA ALA A 248 14.82 11.88 8.92
C ALA A 248 14.06 11.54 7.63
N LEU A 249 13.67 10.28 7.45
CA LEU A 249 12.81 9.84 6.33
C LEU A 249 11.46 10.58 6.37
N LYS A 250 10.79 10.62 7.51
CA LYS A 250 9.52 11.35 7.69
C LYS A 250 9.64 12.81 7.28
N LYS A 251 10.66 13.50 7.80
CA LYS A 251 10.93 14.91 7.49
C LYS A 251 11.18 15.13 6.00
N LEU A 252 11.97 14.25 5.38
CA LEU A 252 12.27 14.31 3.96
C LEU A 252 11.00 14.14 3.13
N LEU A 253 10.18 13.09 3.38
CA LEU A 253 8.94 12.86 2.63
C LEU A 253 7.98 14.04 2.75
N LEU A 254 7.78 14.58 3.96
CA LEU A 254 6.90 15.74 4.19
C LEU A 254 7.41 17.04 3.53
N SER A 255 8.71 17.15 3.25
CA SER A 255 9.30 18.32 2.56
C SER A 255 9.15 18.27 1.03
N MET A 256 8.75 17.11 0.47
CA MET A 256 8.63 16.97 -0.98
C MET A 256 7.36 17.63 -1.51
N THR A 257 7.52 18.53 -2.47
CA THR A 257 6.42 19.22 -3.15
C THR A 257 6.47 18.98 -4.66
N GLN A 258 5.36 19.23 -5.35
CA GLN A 258 5.31 19.17 -6.82
C GLN A 258 6.29 20.14 -7.47
N GLU A 259 6.51 21.31 -6.86
CA GLU A 259 7.44 22.33 -7.35
C GLU A 259 8.89 21.84 -7.31
N SER A 260 9.32 21.28 -6.17
CA SER A 260 10.71 20.85 -5.95
C SER A 260 11.01 19.44 -6.45
N HIS A 261 10.03 18.53 -6.41
CA HIS A 261 10.23 17.09 -6.65
C HIS A 261 9.23 16.48 -7.65
N GLY A 262 8.45 17.27 -8.38
CA GLY A 262 7.33 16.80 -9.19
C GLY A 262 7.65 15.66 -10.16
N LYS A 263 8.82 15.68 -10.81
CA LYS A 263 9.26 14.60 -11.69
C LYS A 263 9.50 13.28 -10.95
N LEU A 264 10.05 13.34 -9.74
CA LEU A 264 10.29 12.18 -8.88
C LEU A 264 8.98 11.64 -8.33
N LEU A 265 8.14 12.50 -7.77
CA LEU A 265 6.81 12.17 -7.25
C LEU A 265 5.90 11.59 -8.32
N SER A 266 5.90 12.16 -9.52
CA SER A 266 5.13 11.62 -10.65
C SER A 266 5.53 10.20 -11.04
N ARG A 267 6.83 9.86 -10.92
CA ARG A 267 7.32 8.48 -11.13
C ARG A 267 6.96 7.57 -9.98
N TYR A 268 6.95 8.09 -8.75
CA TYR A 268 6.59 7.36 -7.54
C TYR A 268 5.07 7.24 -7.45
N GLU A 269 4.49 6.32 -8.26
CA GLU A 269 3.06 6.01 -8.31
C GLU A 269 2.14 7.22 -8.56
N LYS A 270 2.62 8.24 -9.30
CA LYS A 270 1.91 9.51 -9.52
C LYS A 270 1.52 10.19 -8.20
N THR A 271 2.44 10.21 -7.26
CA THR A 271 2.27 10.85 -5.95
C THR A 271 2.22 12.37 -6.14
N ASP A 272 1.28 13.05 -5.48
CA ASP A 272 1.24 14.51 -5.46
C ASP A 272 1.90 15.10 -4.20
N GLY A 273 2.02 14.31 -3.13
CA GLY A 273 2.67 14.72 -1.90
C GLY A 273 2.45 13.73 -0.75
N PHE A 274 2.88 14.15 0.42
CA PHE A 274 2.72 13.42 1.67
C PHE A 274 2.12 14.35 2.72
N GLU A 275 1.44 13.78 3.71
CA GLU A 275 0.91 14.53 4.85
C GLU A 275 1.10 13.74 6.15
N VAL A 276 1.08 14.43 7.27
CA VAL A 276 1.15 13.80 8.58
C VAL A 276 -0.05 12.88 8.78
N LEU A 277 0.14 11.82 9.56
CA LEU A 277 -0.95 10.93 9.93
C LEU A 277 -2.01 11.74 10.69
N THR A 278 -3.26 11.59 10.30
CA THR A 278 -4.37 12.16 11.05
C THR A 278 -4.68 11.28 12.28
N PRO A 279 -5.22 11.85 13.38
CA PRO A 279 -5.42 11.12 14.64
C PRO A 279 -6.27 9.86 14.52
N GLU A 280 -7.13 9.77 13.52
CA GLU A 280 -7.99 8.61 13.28
C GLU A 280 -7.28 7.42 12.61
N VAL A 281 -6.11 7.62 11.98
CA VAL A 281 -5.42 6.56 11.22
C VAL A 281 -5.05 5.34 12.08
N PRO A 282 -4.50 5.48 13.30
CA PRO A 282 -4.20 4.31 14.13
C PRO A 282 -5.44 3.46 14.42
N GLN A 283 -6.56 4.09 14.83
CA GLN A 283 -7.81 3.38 15.09
C GLN A 283 -8.38 2.75 13.82
N LEU A 284 -8.28 3.44 12.69
CA LEU A 284 -8.69 2.89 11.39
C LEU A 284 -7.93 1.60 11.03
N LEU A 285 -6.61 1.57 11.24
CA LEU A 285 -5.80 0.38 10.96
C LEU A 285 -6.17 -0.77 11.90
N GLU A 286 -6.42 -0.49 13.20
CA GLU A 286 -6.92 -1.46 14.17
C GLU A 286 -8.26 -2.06 13.72
N ASP A 287 -9.23 -1.21 13.37
CA ASP A 287 -10.56 -1.64 12.94
C ASP A 287 -10.50 -2.51 11.66
N ILE A 288 -9.63 -2.13 10.71
CA ILE A 288 -9.41 -2.90 9.48
C ILE A 288 -8.83 -4.28 9.81
N TYR A 289 -7.80 -4.33 10.64
CA TYR A 289 -7.16 -5.58 11.04
C TYR A 289 -8.14 -6.49 11.78
N ALA A 290 -8.75 -6.00 12.86
CA ALA A 290 -9.69 -6.76 13.67
C ALA A 290 -10.83 -7.34 12.82
N THR A 291 -11.43 -6.52 11.94
CA THR A 291 -12.53 -6.99 11.07
C THR A 291 -12.06 -8.06 10.09
N SER A 292 -10.85 -7.92 9.51
CA SER A 292 -10.35 -8.90 8.53
C SER A 292 -10.19 -10.30 9.11
N ARG A 293 -9.93 -10.40 10.41
CA ARG A 293 -9.76 -11.69 11.13
C ARG A 293 -11.08 -12.39 11.45
N THR A 294 -12.21 -11.71 11.30
CA THR A 294 -13.55 -12.27 11.56
C THR A 294 -14.24 -12.81 10.30
N TRP A 295 -13.65 -12.65 9.13
CA TRP A 295 -14.28 -13.13 7.89
C TRP A 295 -14.17 -14.64 7.77
N PRO A 296 -15.27 -15.31 7.45
CA PRO A 296 -15.20 -16.69 6.99
C PRO A 296 -14.48 -16.72 5.63
N GLU A 297 -13.53 -17.62 5.47
CA GLU A 297 -12.88 -17.92 4.20
C GLU A 297 -13.87 -18.50 3.17
#